data_d11c5df114eb457c315fd251b484906b
#
_entry.id   d11c5df114eb457c315fd251b484906b
#
_cell.length_a   1.000
_cell.length_b   1.000
_cell.length_c   1.000
_cell.angle_alpha   90.00
_cell.angle_beta   90.00
_cell.angle_gamma   90.00
#
_symmetry.space_group_name_H-M   'P 1'
#
loop_
_entity.id
_entity.type
_entity.pdbx_description
1 polymer ?
#
loop_
_entity_poly.entity_id
_entity_poly.type
_entity_poly.pdbx_seq_one_letter_code
_entity_poly.pdbx_strand_id
1 'polypeptide(L)'
;MSDRIIDQGSDDAERVAELALRPKNLTEFVGQTRVRDQLNLLLSAAKERKSSADHVLFSGPPGLGKTTLAMIVATEMDAPIRITSGPAIQHAGDLASILSSLVEGEILFLDEIHRMSRPAEEMLYLAMEDFRVDVIVGKGAGATSIPLELPHFTLVGATTRAGLLPSPLRDRFGFTAQLDFYDADELAQIIKRSAELLDIKIEKPAIDEISSRSRGTPRVANRLLRRVRDYAQVNKEKVVALEHAQAALKIYEVDEIGLDRLDKAVLTALIKNFNGGPVGVSTLAMAVGEEIETIESLAEPFLVRMGFLARTPRGRVATASAWAHLGMKAPLSAQVGTDVTLFDQDPDIAQ
;
A
#
# COMPACT_ATOMS: atom_id res chain seq x y z
N MET A 1 7.39 -21.28 -23.84
CA MET A 1 5.96 -20.92 -23.98
C MET A 1 5.06 -21.62 -22.96
N SER A 2 5.63 -22.27 -21.93
CA SER A 2 4.92 -23.06 -20.90
C SER A 2 4.82 -22.39 -19.52
N ASP A 3 5.55 -21.32 -19.26
CA ASP A 3 5.64 -20.74 -17.90
C ASP A 3 4.57 -19.69 -17.55
N ARG A 4 3.82 -19.19 -18.54
CA ARG A 4 2.77 -18.17 -18.31
C ARG A 4 1.43 -18.72 -17.82
N ILE A 5 1.18 -20.02 -17.97
CA ILE A 5 -0.12 -20.64 -17.59
C ILE A 5 -0.14 -21.04 -16.12
N ILE A 6 1.03 -21.32 -15.54
CA ILE A 6 1.16 -21.70 -14.11
C ILE A 6 1.01 -20.48 -13.18
N ASP A 7 1.39 -19.29 -13.66
CA ASP A 7 1.40 -18.06 -12.84
C ASP A 7 -0.02 -17.45 -12.64
N GLN A 8 -0.91 -17.55 -13.62
CA GLN A 8 -2.28 -17.01 -13.52
C GLN A 8 -3.19 -17.76 -12.56
N GLY A 9 -3.09 -19.07 -12.50
CA GLY A 9 -3.93 -19.89 -11.61
C GLY A 9 -3.53 -19.81 -10.14
N SER A 10 -2.24 -19.60 -9.83
CA SER A 10 -1.74 -19.38 -8.47
C SER A 10 -2.13 -18.00 -7.96
N ASP A 11 -2.16 -17.00 -8.83
CA ASP A 11 -2.51 -15.62 -8.50
C ASP A 11 -4.01 -15.49 -8.15
N ASP A 12 -4.88 -16.18 -8.85
CA ASP A 12 -6.32 -16.18 -8.57
C ASP A 12 -6.66 -16.88 -7.25
N ALA A 13 -6.04 -18.03 -6.94
CA ALA A 13 -6.23 -18.72 -5.67
C ALA A 13 -5.67 -17.90 -4.47
N GLU A 14 -4.54 -17.24 -4.64
CA GLU A 14 -3.99 -16.32 -3.63
C GLU A 14 -4.90 -15.11 -3.42
N ARG A 15 -5.47 -14.54 -4.46
CA ARG A 15 -6.43 -13.42 -4.37
C ARG A 15 -7.71 -13.82 -3.63
N VAL A 16 -8.27 -14.97 -3.94
CA VAL A 16 -9.47 -15.48 -3.25
C VAL A 16 -9.17 -15.71 -1.77
N ALA A 17 -8.04 -16.31 -1.42
CA ALA A 17 -7.62 -16.50 -0.04
C ALA A 17 -7.38 -15.16 0.68
N GLU A 18 -6.78 -14.17 0.03
CA GLU A 18 -6.61 -12.83 0.59
C GLU A 18 -7.94 -12.14 0.86
N LEU A 19 -8.90 -12.28 -0.05
CA LEU A 19 -10.25 -11.71 0.13
C LEU A 19 -10.96 -12.34 1.33
N ALA A 20 -10.83 -13.65 1.54
CA ALA A 20 -11.45 -14.36 2.66
C ALA A 20 -10.89 -13.93 4.04
N LEU A 21 -9.65 -13.46 4.09
CA LEU A 21 -9.01 -13.00 5.32
C LEU A 21 -9.35 -11.55 5.69
N ARG A 22 -9.97 -10.78 4.77
CA ARG A 22 -10.29 -9.37 5.03
C ARG A 22 -11.35 -9.24 6.13
N PRO A 23 -11.17 -8.30 7.07
CA PRO A 23 -12.22 -7.93 8.01
C PRO A 23 -13.41 -7.33 7.26
N LYS A 24 -14.63 -7.63 7.74
CA LYS A 24 -15.87 -7.22 7.08
C LYS A 24 -16.45 -5.92 7.65
N ASN A 25 -16.07 -5.54 8.84
CA ASN A 25 -16.56 -4.35 9.55
C ASN A 25 -15.45 -3.69 10.36
N LEU A 26 -15.71 -2.50 10.92
CA LEU A 26 -14.74 -1.75 11.71
C LEU A 26 -14.34 -2.47 13.01
N THR A 27 -15.18 -3.31 13.59
CA THR A 27 -14.86 -4.02 14.84
C THR A 27 -13.87 -5.16 14.62
N GLU A 28 -13.88 -5.76 13.44
CA GLU A 28 -12.91 -6.79 13.04
C GLU A 28 -11.57 -6.20 12.55
N PHE A 29 -11.55 -4.91 12.21
CA PHE A 29 -10.37 -4.27 11.68
C PHE A 29 -9.38 -3.94 12.80
N VAL A 30 -8.28 -4.67 12.88
CA VAL A 30 -7.23 -4.51 13.89
C VAL A 30 -6.34 -3.31 13.53
N GLY A 31 -5.90 -2.59 14.56
CA GLY A 31 -4.98 -1.46 14.41
C GLY A 31 -5.63 -0.18 13.89
N GLN A 32 -4.81 0.80 13.52
CA GLN A 32 -5.24 2.10 12.98
C GLN A 32 -6.32 2.78 13.85
N THR A 33 -6.21 2.69 15.18
CA THR A 33 -7.28 3.06 16.13
C THR A 33 -7.84 4.44 15.87
N ARG A 34 -6.97 5.45 15.68
CA ARG A 34 -7.39 6.82 15.38
C ARG A 34 -8.24 6.92 14.11
N VAL A 35 -7.80 6.28 13.02
CA VAL A 35 -8.51 6.29 11.73
C VAL A 35 -9.85 5.59 11.87
N ARG A 36 -9.86 4.47 12.56
CA ARG A 36 -11.06 3.66 12.83
C ARG A 36 -12.12 4.43 13.61
N ASP A 37 -11.72 5.12 14.69
CA ASP A 37 -12.62 5.90 15.52
C ASP A 37 -13.20 7.10 14.75
N GLN A 38 -12.36 7.82 14.00
CA GLN A 38 -12.79 8.93 13.16
C GLN A 38 -13.74 8.47 12.04
N LEU A 39 -13.42 7.36 11.38
CA LEU A 39 -14.26 6.80 10.33
C LEU A 39 -15.62 6.32 10.90
N ASN A 40 -15.61 5.67 12.05
CA ASN A 40 -16.85 5.25 12.73
C ASN A 40 -17.74 6.44 13.05
N LEU A 41 -17.19 7.54 13.56
CA LEU A 41 -17.93 8.76 13.83
C LEU A 41 -18.56 9.35 12.56
N LEU A 42 -17.77 9.45 11.47
CA LEU A 42 -18.21 9.97 10.18
C LEU A 42 -19.38 9.14 9.60
N LEU A 43 -19.21 7.80 9.57
CA LEU A 43 -20.22 6.90 9.02
C LEU A 43 -21.49 6.86 9.87
N SER A 44 -21.36 6.85 11.21
CA SER A 44 -22.51 6.91 12.12
C SER A 44 -23.32 8.19 11.95
N ALA A 45 -22.66 9.33 11.84
CA ALA A 45 -23.32 10.61 11.60
C ALA A 45 -24.03 10.66 10.23
N ALA A 46 -23.45 10.10 9.17
CA ALA A 46 -24.09 10.01 7.87
C ALA A 46 -25.35 9.11 7.91
N LYS A 47 -25.28 7.97 8.60
CA LYS A 47 -26.44 7.07 8.82
C LYS A 47 -27.58 7.77 9.56
N GLU A 48 -27.28 8.51 10.62
CA GLU A 48 -28.30 9.27 11.38
C GLU A 48 -28.99 10.33 10.51
N ARG A 49 -28.23 11.02 9.65
CA ARG A 49 -28.77 11.99 8.71
C ARG A 49 -29.48 11.35 7.52
N LYS A 50 -29.36 10.04 7.33
CA LYS A 50 -29.84 9.29 6.15
C LYS A 50 -29.30 9.90 4.84
N SER A 51 -28.04 10.27 4.82
CA SER A 51 -27.35 10.87 3.69
C SER A 51 -26.13 10.03 3.30
N SER A 52 -25.62 10.22 2.09
CA SER A 52 -24.31 9.71 1.70
C SER A 52 -23.24 10.22 2.66
N ALA A 53 -22.20 9.43 2.90
CA ALA A 53 -21.05 9.87 3.67
C ALA A 53 -20.21 10.86 2.86
N ASP A 54 -19.45 11.71 3.54
CA ASP A 54 -18.48 12.56 2.89
C ASP A 54 -17.46 11.72 2.09
N HIS A 55 -16.85 12.31 1.07
CA HIS A 55 -15.79 11.65 0.31
C HIS A 55 -14.57 11.37 1.20
N VAL A 56 -13.98 10.18 1.07
CA VAL A 56 -12.92 9.67 1.93
C VAL A 56 -11.64 9.41 1.13
N LEU A 57 -10.49 9.87 1.62
CA LEU A 57 -9.18 9.56 1.05
C LEU A 57 -8.33 8.76 2.04
N PHE A 58 -7.95 7.54 1.65
CA PHE A 58 -6.96 6.75 2.36
C PHE A 58 -5.59 6.87 1.71
N SER A 59 -4.59 7.27 2.47
CA SER A 59 -3.20 7.36 2.02
C SER A 59 -2.29 6.46 2.85
N GLY A 60 -1.15 6.09 2.29
CA GLY A 60 -0.13 5.32 3.00
C GLY A 60 0.47 4.20 2.16
N PRO A 61 1.54 3.56 2.64
CA PRO A 61 2.23 2.46 1.96
C PRO A 61 1.31 1.33 1.49
N PRO A 62 1.72 0.52 0.51
CA PRO A 62 0.94 -0.62 0.06
C PRO A 62 0.79 -1.67 1.16
N GLY A 63 -0.32 -2.41 1.16
CA GLY A 63 -0.56 -3.54 2.06
C GLY A 63 -1.07 -3.20 3.46
N LEU A 64 -1.40 -1.93 3.76
CA LEU A 64 -1.89 -1.46 5.07
C LEU A 64 -3.42 -1.55 5.25
N GLY A 65 -4.18 -1.97 4.22
CA GLY A 65 -5.63 -2.17 4.34
C GLY A 65 -6.51 -1.07 3.73
N LYS A 66 -5.99 -0.17 2.87
CA LYS A 66 -6.78 0.89 2.21
C LYS A 66 -8.02 0.35 1.49
N THR A 67 -7.82 -0.67 0.64
CA THR A 67 -8.91 -1.34 -0.08
C THR A 67 -9.90 -2.04 0.88
N THR A 68 -9.39 -2.61 1.97
CA THR A 68 -10.23 -3.23 3.01
C THR A 68 -11.09 -2.20 3.71
N LEU A 69 -10.55 -1.04 4.08
CA LEU A 69 -11.33 0.05 4.66
C LEU A 69 -12.40 0.56 3.71
N ALA A 70 -12.11 0.65 2.40
CA ALA A 70 -13.13 1.03 1.41
C ALA A 70 -14.31 0.04 1.38
N MET A 71 -14.02 -1.27 1.44
CA MET A 71 -15.06 -2.30 1.53
C MET A 71 -15.85 -2.21 2.84
N ILE A 72 -15.17 -1.91 3.95
CA ILE A 72 -15.81 -1.71 5.25
C ILE A 72 -16.73 -0.49 5.21
N VAL A 73 -16.31 0.63 4.60
CA VAL A 73 -17.18 1.80 4.41
C VAL A 73 -18.48 1.41 3.72
N ALA A 74 -18.39 0.60 2.64
CA ALA A 74 -19.58 0.12 1.93
C ALA A 74 -20.48 -0.76 2.81
N THR A 75 -19.88 -1.70 3.53
CA THR A 75 -20.62 -2.58 4.45
C THR A 75 -21.28 -1.79 5.57
N GLU A 76 -20.56 -0.84 6.18
CA GLU A 76 -21.08 0.00 7.25
C GLU A 76 -22.23 0.91 6.75
N MET A 77 -22.15 1.42 5.54
CA MET A 77 -23.22 2.26 4.95
C MET A 77 -24.37 1.45 4.34
N ASP A 78 -24.29 0.11 4.33
CA ASP A 78 -25.25 -0.78 3.65
C ASP A 78 -25.44 -0.37 2.18
N ALA A 79 -24.34 -0.01 1.52
CA ALA A 79 -24.32 0.55 0.17
C ALA A 79 -23.59 -0.36 -0.82
N PRO A 80 -24.03 -0.42 -2.09
CA PRO A 80 -23.28 -1.10 -3.13
C PRO A 80 -21.92 -0.40 -3.34
N ILE A 81 -20.90 -1.18 -3.73
CA ILE A 81 -19.56 -0.65 -4.01
C ILE A 81 -19.16 -0.98 -5.44
N ARG A 82 -18.67 0.03 -6.14
CA ARG A 82 -18.02 -0.08 -7.43
C ARG A 82 -16.53 0.12 -7.28
N ILE A 83 -15.74 -0.81 -7.76
CA ILE A 83 -14.28 -0.80 -7.62
C ILE A 83 -13.65 -0.51 -8.98
N THR A 84 -12.79 0.50 -9.02
CA THR A 84 -11.95 0.81 -10.19
C THR A 84 -10.57 1.29 -9.72
N SER A 85 -9.70 1.64 -10.66
CA SER A 85 -8.35 2.14 -10.33
C SER A 85 -7.97 3.31 -11.24
N GLY A 86 -7.07 4.18 -10.75
CA GLY A 86 -6.55 5.30 -11.55
C GLY A 86 -5.99 4.87 -12.90
N PRO A 87 -5.13 3.84 -13.00
CA PRO A 87 -4.64 3.34 -14.29
C PRO A 87 -5.70 2.82 -15.26
N ALA A 88 -6.85 2.38 -14.77
CA ALA A 88 -7.97 1.94 -15.61
C ALA A 88 -8.75 3.10 -16.26
N ILE A 89 -8.59 4.32 -15.73
CA ILE A 89 -9.25 5.54 -16.20
C ILE A 89 -8.25 6.34 -17.05
N GLN A 90 -8.14 6.01 -18.31
CA GLN A 90 -7.19 6.65 -19.23
C GLN A 90 -7.73 7.96 -19.81
N HIS A 91 -9.04 8.07 -20.00
CA HIS A 91 -9.71 9.23 -20.57
C HIS A 91 -10.86 9.71 -19.68
N ALA A 92 -11.23 10.98 -19.81
CA ALA A 92 -12.40 11.53 -19.12
C ALA A 92 -13.70 10.76 -19.44
N GLY A 93 -13.83 10.25 -20.68
CA GLY A 93 -14.97 9.43 -21.09
C GLY A 93 -15.12 8.12 -20.32
N ASP A 94 -14.00 7.51 -19.90
CA ASP A 94 -14.04 6.29 -19.08
C ASP A 94 -14.65 6.61 -17.71
N LEU A 95 -14.22 7.72 -17.11
CA LEU A 95 -14.78 8.19 -15.85
C LEU A 95 -16.24 8.61 -15.98
N ALA A 96 -16.61 9.33 -17.03
CA ALA A 96 -18.00 9.73 -17.29
C ALA A 96 -18.92 8.50 -17.38
N SER A 97 -18.48 7.43 -18.06
CA SER A 97 -19.22 6.16 -18.16
C SER A 97 -19.42 5.50 -16.79
N ILE A 98 -18.39 5.49 -15.95
CA ILE A 98 -18.48 4.96 -14.59
C ILE A 98 -19.47 5.79 -13.76
N LEU A 99 -19.30 7.11 -13.72
CA LEU A 99 -20.10 8.01 -12.90
C LEU A 99 -21.58 8.00 -13.31
N SER A 100 -21.89 8.01 -14.63
CA SER A 100 -23.28 7.99 -15.14
C SER A 100 -24.02 6.68 -14.87
N SER A 101 -23.29 5.61 -14.54
CA SER A 101 -23.88 4.29 -14.22
C SER A 101 -23.99 4.02 -12.72
N LEU A 102 -23.60 4.98 -11.86
CA LEU A 102 -23.78 4.89 -10.40
C LEU A 102 -25.27 4.97 -10.04
N VAL A 103 -25.61 4.39 -8.89
CA VAL A 103 -26.94 4.51 -8.28
C VAL A 103 -26.86 5.37 -7.01
N GLU A 104 -28.01 5.84 -6.54
CA GLU A 104 -28.09 6.68 -5.35
C GLU A 104 -27.47 6.00 -4.13
N GLY A 105 -26.56 6.69 -3.44
CA GLY A 105 -25.86 6.20 -2.28
C GLY A 105 -24.73 5.21 -2.57
N GLU A 106 -24.43 4.87 -3.84
CA GLU A 106 -23.35 3.94 -4.20
C GLU A 106 -21.99 4.47 -3.77
N ILE A 107 -21.08 3.57 -3.40
CA ILE A 107 -19.70 3.90 -3.09
C ILE A 107 -18.82 3.61 -4.30
N LEU A 108 -18.15 4.64 -4.80
CA LEU A 108 -17.12 4.50 -5.84
C LEU A 108 -15.76 4.39 -5.15
N PHE A 109 -15.15 3.21 -5.18
CA PHE A 109 -13.76 3.03 -4.74
C PHE A 109 -12.80 3.18 -5.91
N LEU A 110 -11.84 4.10 -5.76
CA LEU A 110 -10.83 4.40 -6.77
C LEU A 110 -9.43 4.18 -6.19
N ASP A 111 -8.84 3.01 -6.52
CA ASP A 111 -7.48 2.68 -6.06
C ASP A 111 -6.42 3.39 -6.91
N GLU A 112 -5.28 3.72 -6.32
CA GLU A 112 -4.18 4.47 -6.95
C GLU A 112 -4.67 5.74 -7.70
N ILE A 113 -5.54 6.52 -7.04
CA ILE A 113 -6.19 7.71 -7.59
C ILE A 113 -5.20 8.72 -8.20
N HIS A 114 -3.97 8.79 -7.69
CA HIS A 114 -2.90 9.65 -8.21
C HIS A 114 -2.38 9.26 -9.61
N ARG A 115 -2.82 8.12 -10.16
CA ARG A 115 -2.43 7.62 -11.49
C ARG A 115 -3.50 7.87 -12.55
N MET A 116 -4.54 8.62 -12.25
CA MET A 116 -5.52 9.05 -13.25
C MET A 116 -4.91 10.02 -14.25
N SER A 117 -5.51 10.08 -15.44
CA SER A 117 -5.19 11.14 -16.40
C SER A 117 -5.72 12.49 -15.91
N ARG A 118 -5.01 13.56 -16.23
CA ARG A 118 -5.41 14.92 -15.82
C ARG A 118 -6.82 15.33 -16.26
N PRO A 119 -7.29 15.02 -17.49
CA PRO A 119 -8.67 15.29 -17.88
C PRO A 119 -9.72 14.54 -17.06
N ALA A 120 -9.40 13.33 -16.59
CA ALA A 120 -10.28 12.58 -15.70
C ALA A 120 -10.30 13.18 -14.29
N GLU A 121 -9.15 13.64 -13.77
CA GLU A 121 -9.08 14.36 -12.49
C GLU A 121 -9.95 15.63 -12.50
N GLU A 122 -9.87 16.42 -13.56
CA GLU A 122 -10.66 17.66 -13.73
C GLU A 122 -12.17 17.37 -13.76
N MET A 123 -12.60 16.31 -14.44
CA MET A 123 -13.99 15.85 -14.41
C MET A 123 -14.42 15.38 -13.01
N LEU A 124 -13.54 14.67 -12.31
CA LEU A 124 -13.84 14.17 -10.97
C LEU A 124 -14.09 15.31 -9.98
N TYR A 125 -13.44 16.47 -10.13
CA TYR A 125 -13.68 17.63 -9.27
C TYR A 125 -15.13 18.09 -9.31
N LEU A 126 -15.71 18.23 -10.51
CA LEU A 126 -17.11 18.62 -10.67
C LEU A 126 -18.05 17.55 -10.15
N ALA A 127 -17.74 16.28 -10.42
CA ALA A 127 -18.53 15.17 -9.94
C ALA A 127 -18.60 15.07 -8.41
N MET A 128 -17.50 15.41 -7.70
CA MET A 128 -17.46 15.41 -6.24
C MET A 128 -18.17 16.60 -5.59
N GLU A 129 -18.14 17.76 -6.24
CA GLU A 129 -18.68 19.01 -5.66
C GLU A 129 -20.15 19.20 -6.01
N ASP A 130 -20.46 19.07 -7.30
CA ASP A 130 -21.79 19.44 -7.85
C ASP A 130 -22.65 18.22 -8.21
N PHE A 131 -22.14 16.99 -8.06
CA PHE A 131 -22.81 15.76 -8.54
C PHE A 131 -23.28 15.87 -9.98
N ARG A 132 -22.42 16.41 -10.84
CA ARG A 132 -22.64 16.51 -12.28
C ARG A 132 -21.34 16.37 -13.05
N VAL A 133 -21.45 15.99 -14.31
CA VAL A 133 -20.35 16.01 -15.27
C VAL A 133 -20.78 16.65 -16.56
N ASP A 134 -19.87 17.37 -17.20
CA ASP A 134 -20.10 17.96 -18.51
C ASP A 134 -19.61 16.99 -19.61
N VAL A 135 -20.54 16.49 -20.41
CA VAL A 135 -20.24 15.57 -21.51
C VAL A 135 -20.22 16.34 -22.83
N ILE A 136 -19.08 16.29 -23.54
CA ILE A 136 -18.95 16.91 -24.85
C ILE A 136 -19.53 15.99 -25.91
N VAL A 137 -20.59 16.45 -26.58
CA VAL A 137 -21.26 15.74 -27.68
C VAL A 137 -20.98 16.47 -28.98
N GLY A 138 -20.49 15.71 -30.00
CA GLY A 138 -20.13 16.26 -31.30
C GLY A 138 -18.61 16.40 -31.50
N LYS A 139 -18.20 16.89 -32.66
CA LYS A 139 -16.79 17.10 -33.03
C LYS A 139 -16.62 18.51 -33.67
N GLY A 140 -15.44 19.12 -33.41
CA GLY A 140 -15.06 20.40 -33.99
C GLY A 140 -15.90 21.59 -33.47
N ALA A 141 -16.11 22.60 -34.27
CA ALA A 141 -16.79 23.86 -33.87
C ALA A 141 -18.28 23.70 -33.51
N GLY A 142 -18.88 22.53 -33.78
CA GLY A 142 -20.26 22.17 -33.41
C GLY A 142 -20.37 21.31 -32.16
N ALA A 143 -19.30 21.08 -31.44
CA ALA A 143 -19.33 20.34 -30.17
C ALA A 143 -20.07 21.14 -29.09
N THR A 144 -21.03 20.50 -28.43
CA THR A 144 -21.82 21.12 -27.34
C THR A 144 -21.56 20.39 -26.05
N SER A 145 -21.35 21.12 -24.95
CA SER A 145 -21.30 20.53 -23.61
C SER A 145 -22.71 20.35 -23.07
N ILE A 146 -23.01 19.14 -22.63
CA ILE A 146 -24.30 18.78 -22.03
C ILE A 146 -24.01 18.40 -20.59
N PRO A 147 -24.56 19.11 -19.58
CA PRO A 147 -24.47 18.72 -18.20
C PRO A 147 -25.30 17.46 -17.97
N LEU A 148 -24.70 16.47 -17.33
CA LEU A 148 -25.33 15.24 -16.89
C LEU A 148 -25.35 15.23 -15.36
N GLU A 149 -26.53 15.22 -14.77
CA GLU A 149 -26.74 15.06 -13.33
C GLU A 149 -26.37 13.65 -12.90
N LEU A 150 -25.67 13.54 -11.76
CA LEU A 150 -25.24 12.28 -11.17
C LEU A 150 -26.05 12.02 -9.90
N PRO A 151 -26.30 10.75 -9.56
CA PRO A 151 -26.82 10.40 -8.25
C PRO A 151 -25.81 10.80 -7.16
N HIS A 152 -26.28 11.05 -5.94
CA HIS A 152 -25.36 11.26 -4.82
C HIS A 152 -24.61 9.97 -4.52
N PHE A 153 -23.29 10.05 -4.49
CA PHE A 153 -22.38 8.94 -4.24
C PHE A 153 -21.29 9.34 -3.26
N THR A 154 -20.66 8.36 -2.65
CA THR A 154 -19.45 8.58 -1.85
C THR A 154 -18.23 8.09 -2.62
N LEU A 155 -17.27 8.99 -2.89
CA LEU A 155 -15.97 8.60 -3.40
C LEU A 155 -15.06 8.16 -2.25
N VAL A 156 -14.51 6.95 -2.35
CA VAL A 156 -13.42 6.49 -1.49
C VAL A 156 -12.16 6.37 -2.36
N GLY A 157 -11.26 7.32 -2.21
CA GLY A 157 -9.96 7.31 -2.91
C GLY A 157 -8.90 6.58 -2.09
N ALA A 158 -8.01 5.86 -2.77
CA ALA A 158 -6.81 5.29 -2.15
C ALA A 158 -5.56 5.70 -2.93
N THR A 159 -4.48 5.99 -2.21
CA THR A 159 -3.20 6.36 -2.82
C THR A 159 -2.01 5.91 -1.98
N THR A 160 -0.95 5.49 -2.65
CA THR A 160 0.36 5.27 -2.02
C THR A 160 1.22 6.53 -2.00
N ARG A 161 0.85 7.55 -2.77
CA ARG A 161 1.61 8.80 -2.99
C ARG A 161 0.72 10.02 -2.86
N ALA A 162 0.28 10.34 -1.65
CA ALA A 162 -0.62 11.48 -1.39
C ALA A 162 -0.08 12.83 -1.89
N GLY A 163 1.25 13.00 -1.89
CA GLY A 163 1.89 14.22 -2.39
C GLY A 163 1.78 14.45 -3.91
N LEU A 164 1.40 13.42 -4.69
CA LEU A 164 1.15 13.55 -6.13
C LEU A 164 -0.28 14.00 -6.45
N LEU A 165 -1.20 13.96 -5.48
CA LEU A 165 -2.56 14.45 -5.69
C LEU A 165 -2.58 15.97 -5.73
N PRO A 166 -3.18 16.57 -6.76
CA PRO A 166 -3.38 18.03 -6.82
C PRO A 166 -4.20 18.53 -5.62
N SER A 167 -3.81 19.70 -5.08
CA SER A 167 -4.54 20.31 -3.95
C SER A 167 -6.04 20.43 -4.19
N PRO A 168 -6.52 20.85 -5.39
CA PRO A 168 -7.97 20.95 -5.64
C PRO A 168 -8.72 19.63 -5.48
N LEU A 169 -8.12 18.50 -5.85
CA LEU A 169 -8.73 17.18 -5.63
C LEU A 169 -8.71 16.78 -4.15
N ARG A 170 -7.58 17.00 -3.49
CA ARG A 170 -7.41 16.62 -2.09
C ARG A 170 -8.34 17.39 -1.17
N ASP A 171 -8.58 18.68 -1.44
CA ASP A 171 -9.40 19.55 -0.61
C ASP A 171 -10.92 19.23 -0.70
N ARG A 172 -11.32 18.40 -1.69
CA ARG A 172 -12.70 17.92 -1.84
C ARG A 172 -13.02 16.66 -1.03
N PHE A 173 -12.01 16.02 -0.45
CA PHE A 173 -12.26 14.94 0.48
C PHE A 173 -12.61 15.49 1.86
N GLY A 174 -13.83 15.22 2.33
CA GLY A 174 -14.28 15.61 3.67
C GLY A 174 -13.53 14.88 4.79
N PHE A 175 -12.95 13.71 4.49
CA PHE A 175 -12.12 12.96 5.41
C PHE A 175 -10.88 12.41 4.72
N THR A 176 -9.71 12.72 5.30
CA THR A 176 -8.43 12.18 4.85
C THR A 176 -7.75 11.43 5.98
N ALA A 177 -7.37 10.17 5.71
CA ALA A 177 -6.66 9.33 6.66
C ALA A 177 -5.35 8.83 6.10
N GLN A 178 -4.28 9.02 6.86
CA GLN A 178 -3.00 8.39 6.62
C GLN A 178 -2.91 7.13 7.45
N LEU A 179 -2.66 6.00 6.79
CA LEU A 179 -2.44 4.71 7.44
C LEU A 179 -0.96 4.55 7.76
N ASP A 180 -0.69 4.15 8.99
CA ASP A 180 0.65 3.90 9.49
C ASP A 180 0.99 2.41 9.45
N PHE A 181 2.28 2.10 9.56
CA PHE A 181 2.70 0.71 9.72
C PHE A 181 2.20 0.15 11.05
N TYR A 182 1.81 -1.11 11.02
CA TYR A 182 1.38 -1.86 12.19
C TYR A 182 2.57 -2.23 13.07
N ASP A 183 2.36 -2.25 14.37
CA ASP A 183 3.33 -2.83 15.30
C ASP A 183 3.26 -4.37 15.31
N ALA A 184 4.18 -5.00 16.04
CA ALA A 184 4.26 -6.46 16.08
C ALA A 184 3.04 -7.09 16.78
N ASP A 185 2.50 -6.44 17.80
CA ASP A 185 1.35 -6.94 18.57
C ASP A 185 0.05 -6.86 17.76
N GLU A 186 -0.14 -5.78 17.00
CA GLU A 186 -1.25 -5.64 16.06
C GLU A 186 -1.19 -6.71 14.96
N LEU A 187 0.02 -6.93 14.39
CA LEU A 187 0.21 -7.98 13.40
C LEU A 187 0.03 -9.39 13.98
N ALA A 188 0.42 -9.64 15.23
CA ALA A 188 0.18 -10.91 15.90
C ALA A 188 -1.34 -11.18 16.05
N GLN A 189 -2.15 -10.17 16.36
CA GLN A 189 -3.60 -10.27 16.39
C GLN A 189 -4.18 -10.61 15.00
N ILE A 190 -3.68 -9.94 13.95
CA ILE A 190 -4.09 -10.22 12.56
C ILE A 190 -3.73 -11.64 12.16
N ILE A 191 -2.50 -12.11 12.46
CA ILE A 191 -2.04 -13.46 12.15
C ILE A 191 -2.89 -14.50 12.89
N LYS A 192 -3.17 -14.28 14.19
CA LYS A 192 -4.01 -15.17 14.98
C LYS A 192 -5.41 -15.31 14.35
N ARG A 193 -6.08 -14.19 14.06
CA ARG A 193 -7.38 -14.19 13.39
C ARG A 193 -7.32 -14.90 12.02
N SER A 194 -6.30 -14.62 11.23
CA SER A 194 -6.13 -15.24 9.92
C SER A 194 -5.86 -16.75 10.03
N ALA A 195 -5.12 -17.19 11.04
CA ALA A 195 -4.88 -18.61 11.31
C ALA A 195 -6.19 -19.35 11.69
N GLU A 196 -7.03 -18.73 12.52
CA GLU A 196 -8.36 -19.25 12.87
C GLU A 196 -9.25 -19.39 11.62
N LEU A 197 -9.29 -18.40 10.75
CA LEU A 197 -10.07 -18.44 9.50
C LEU A 197 -9.56 -19.47 8.49
N LEU A 198 -8.27 -19.81 8.53
CA LEU A 198 -7.63 -20.81 7.67
C LEU A 198 -7.56 -22.21 8.31
N ASP A 199 -8.14 -22.38 9.50
CA ASP A 199 -8.07 -23.62 10.31
C ASP A 199 -6.61 -24.08 10.56
N ILE A 200 -5.71 -23.13 10.84
CA ILE A 200 -4.31 -23.38 11.15
C ILE A 200 -4.14 -23.37 12.66
N LYS A 201 -3.71 -24.50 13.23
CA LYS A 201 -3.28 -24.56 14.64
C LYS A 201 -1.85 -24.03 14.72
N ILE A 202 -1.66 -22.91 15.40
CA ILE A 202 -0.37 -22.21 15.50
C ILE A 202 -0.11 -21.77 16.93
N GLU A 203 1.12 -21.97 17.40
CA GLU A 203 1.55 -21.54 18.72
C GLU A 203 1.91 -20.06 18.76
N LYS A 204 1.74 -19.43 19.92
CA LYS A 204 2.06 -18.00 20.09
C LYS A 204 3.50 -17.65 19.68
N PRO A 205 4.56 -18.40 20.03
CA PRO A 205 5.92 -18.08 19.59
C PRO A 205 6.08 -18.05 18.06
N ALA A 206 5.35 -18.90 17.33
CA ALA A 206 5.36 -18.90 15.87
C ALA A 206 4.61 -17.68 15.30
N ILE A 207 3.52 -17.23 15.94
CA ILE A 207 2.82 -16.00 15.60
C ILE A 207 3.75 -14.80 15.79
N ASP A 208 4.43 -14.71 16.95
CA ASP A 208 5.35 -13.63 17.28
C ASP A 208 6.53 -13.57 16.29
N GLU A 209 7.04 -14.72 15.85
CA GLU A 209 8.09 -14.84 14.85
C GLU A 209 7.64 -14.33 13.46
N ILE A 210 6.44 -14.72 13.03
CA ILE A 210 5.89 -14.26 11.76
C ILE A 210 5.61 -12.75 11.81
N SER A 211 5.04 -12.25 12.92
CA SER A 211 4.68 -10.84 13.07
C SER A 211 5.92 -9.93 13.01
N SER A 212 7.00 -10.31 13.71
CA SER A 212 8.26 -9.54 13.72
C SER A 212 8.89 -9.39 12.34
N ARG A 213 8.73 -10.39 11.45
CA ARG A 213 9.27 -10.39 10.09
C ARG A 213 8.29 -9.84 9.05
N SER A 214 7.09 -9.39 9.46
CA SER A 214 6.02 -8.95 8.54
C SER A 214 6.12 -7.51 8.05
N ARG A 215 7.23 -6.83 8.28
CA ARG A 215 7.50 -5.46 7.79
C ARG A 215 6.44 -4.43 8.16
N GLY A 216 5.69 -4.63 9.23
CA GLY A 216 4.61 -3.73 9.64
C GLY A 216 3.41 -3.71 8.70
N THR A 217 3.19 -4.75 7.86
CA THR A 217 2.09 -4.76 6.91
C THR A 217 1.25 -6.05 6.97
N PRO A 218 -0.08 -5.95 7.11
CA PRO A 218 -0.99 -7.10 7.13
C PRO A 218 -0.87 -8.01 5.90
N ARG A 219 -0.64 -7.44 4.71
CA ARG A 219 -0.46 -8.23 3.48
C ARG A 219 0.74 -9.16 3.58
N VAL A 220 1.89 -8.67 4.08
CA VAL A 220 3.09 -9.49 4.28
C VAL A 220 2.84 -10.52 5.37
N ALA A 221 2.21 -10.15 6.49
CA ALA A 221 1.87 -11.05 7.58
C ALA A 221 1.03 -12.25 7.10
N ASN A 222 -0.03 -12.00 6.36
CA ASN A 222 -0.88 -13.04 5.79
C ASN A 222 -0.16 -13.89 4.75
N ARG A 223 0.71 -13.28 3.94
CA ARG A 223 1.55 -14.02 2.98
C ARG A 223 2.50 -14.96 3.70
N LEU A 224 3.21 -14.49 4.73
CA LEU A 224 4.14 -15.32 5.50
C LEU A 224 3.41 -16.43 6.26
N LEU A 225 2.25 -16.15 6.86
CA LEU A 225 1.41 -17.18 7.50
C LEU A 225 1.06 -18.32 6.54
N ARG A 226 0.65 -18.00 5.31
CA ARG A 226 0.36 -19.01 4.29
C ARG A 226 1.58 -19.85 3.92
N ARG A 227 2.75 -19.22 3.77
CA ARG A 227 4.02 -19.96 3.50
C ARG A 227 4.40 -20.90 4.64
N VAL A 228 4.20 -20.46 5.88
CA VAL A 228 4.42 -21.30 7.05
C VAL A 228 3.41 -22.44 7.12
N ARG A 229 2.14 -22.19 6.79
CA ARG A 229 1.11 -23.24 6.65
C ARG A 229 1.52 -24.28 5.62
N ASP A 230 1.93 -23.84 4.43
CA ASP A 230 2.31 -24.75 3.33
C ASP A 230 3.48 -25.66 3.74
N TYR A 231 4.46 -25.08 4.45
CA TYR A 231 5.57 -25.85 5.04
C TYR A 231 5.09 -26.90 6.04
N ALA A 232 4.21 -26.53 6.98
CA ALA A 232 3.68 -27.44 7.98
C ALA A 232 2.86 -28.56 7.33
N GLN A 233 2.04 -28.25 6.32
CA GLN A 233 1.25 -29.24 5.58
C GLN A 233 2.13 -30.29 4.87
N VAL A 234 3.19 -29.85 4.19
CA VAL A 234 4.13 -30.74 3.49
C VAL A 234 4.85 -31.66 4.49
N ASN A 235 5.21 -31.13 5.66
CA ASN A 235 5.88 -31.91 6.72
C ASN A 235 4.90 -32.69 7.62
N LYS A 236 3.58 -32.65 7.32
CA LYS A 236 2.50 -33.33 8.06
C LYS A 236 2.42 -32.90 9.54
N GLU A 237 2.81 -31.68 9.83
CA GLU A 237 2.74 -31.12 11.16
C GLU A 237 1.29 -30.69 11.48
N LYS A 238 0.80 -31.10 12.65
CA LYS A 238 -0.58 -30.77 13.08
C LYS A 238 -0.70 -29.42 13.73
N VAL A 239 0.40 -28.89 14.26
CA VAL A 239 0.50 -27.61 14.94
C VAL A 239 1.76 -26.90 14.47
N VAL A 240 1.63 -25.64 14.13
CA VAL A 240 2.77 -24.80 13.72
C VAL A 240 3.49 -24.31 14.98
N ALA A 241 4.64 -24.89 15.30
CA ALA A 241 5.53 -24.41 16.34
C ALA A 241 6.56 -23.40 15.80
N LEU A 242 7.31 -22.75 16.69
CA LEU A 242 8.33 -21.75 16.35
C LEU A 242 9.35 -22.28 15.32
N GLU A 243 9.84 -23.50 15.51
CA GLU A 243 10.81 -24.15 14.62
C GLU A 243 10.29 -24.31 13.18
N HIS A 244 8.99 -24.60 13.01
CA HIS A 244 8.35 -24.71 11.70
C HIS A 244 8.26 -23.34 11.02
N ALA A 245 7.91 -22.30 11.78
CA ALA A 245 7.89 -20.93 11.26
C ALA A 245 9.29 -20.49 10.80
N GLN A 246 10.32 -20.71 11.64
CA GLN A 246 11.70 -20.36 11.30
C GLN A 246 12.22 -21.12 10.08
N ALA A 247 11.96 -22.44 10.02
CA ALA A 247 12.38 -23.26 8.89
C ALA A 247 11.69 -22.82 7.59
N ALA A 248 10.40 -22.55 7.62
CA ALA A 248 9.66 -22.04 6.48
C ALA A 248 10.22 -20.68 6.00
N LEU A 249 10.37 -19.71 6.90
CA LEU A 249 10.87 -18.37 6.58
C LEU A 249 12.28 -18.42 6.00
N LYS A 250 13.12 -19.35 6.47
CA LYS A 250 14.46 -19.58 5.91
C LYS A 250 14.40 -20.09 4.46
N ILE A 251 13.49 -21.02 4.14
CA ILE A 251 13.29 -21.52 2.76
C ILE A 251 12.86 -20.37 1.83
N TYR A 252 12.01 -19.46 2.31
CA TYR A 252 11.56 -18.29 1.54
C TYR A 252 12.53 -17.10 1.62
N GLU A 253 13.76 -17.32 2.12
CA GLU A 253 14.84 -16.33 2.19
C GLU A 253 14.49 -15.06 2.99
N VAL A 254 13.50 -15.14 3.88
CA VAL A 254 13.12 -14.04 4.80
C VAL A 254 14.00 -14.13 6.04
N ASP A 255 14.80 -13.11 6.29
CA ASP A 255 15.70 -13.08 7.44
C ASP A 255 15.02 -12.63 8.74
N GLU A 256 15.81 -12.51 9.81
CA GLU A 256 15.33 -12.22 11.17
C GLU A 256 14.60 -10.88 11.31
N ILE A 257 14.88 -9.93 10.45
CA ILE A 257 14.25 -8.60 10.44
C ILE A 257 13.24 -8.42 9.30
N GLY A 258 12.99 -9.47 8.51
CA GLY A 258 12.01 -9.48 7.44
C GLY A 258 12.54 -9.03 6.07
N LEU A 259 13.87 -8.92 5.86
CA LEU A 259 14.42 -8.71 4.52
C LEU A 259 14.23 -9.96 3.66
N ASP A 260 13.65 -9.78 2.48
CA ASP A 260 13.52 -10.86 1.50
C ASP A 260 14.66 -10.84 0.47
N ARG A 261 14.53 -11.71 -0.54
CA ARG A 261 15.52 -11.83 -1.61
C ARG A 261 15.76 -10.51 -2.34
N LEU A 262 14.71 -9.74 -2.63
CA LEU A 262 14.82 -8.47 -3.34
C LEU A 262 15.59 -7.44 -2.52
N ASP A 263 15.25 -7.27 -1.24
CA ASP A 263 15.95 -6.33 -0.36
C ASP A 263 17.43 -6.64 -0.25
N LYS A 264 17.74 -7.93 -0.05
CA LYS A 264 19.14 -8.40 0.02
C LYS A 264 19.87 -8.18 -1.28
N ALA A 265 19.22 -8.41 -2.44
CA ALA A 265 19.80 -8.14 -3.74
C ALA A 265 20.11 -6.65 -3.92
N VAL A 266 19.16 -5.76 -3.56
CA VAL A 266 19.34 -4.30 -3.62
C VAL A 266 20.47 -3.84 -2.73
N LEU A 267 20.51 -4.25 -1.46
CA LEU A 267 21.60 -3.88 -0.54
C LEU A 267 22.95 -4.46 -0.99
N THR A 268 22.97 -5.70 -1.47
CA THR A 268 24.20 -6.36 -1.94
C THR A 268 24.74 -5.65 -3.17
N ALA A 269 23.90 -5.33 -4.15
CA ALA A 269 24.29 -4.59 -5.32
C ALA A 269 24.83 -3.20 -4.96
N LEU A 270 24.11 -2.47 -4.11
CA LEU A 270 24.51 -1.15 -3.65
C LEU A 270 25.88 -1.17 -2.96
N ILE A 271 26.12 -2.16 -2.12
CA ILE A 271 27.36 -2.28 -1.34
C ILE A 271 28.50 -2.85 -2.19
N LYS A 272 28.30 -4.00 -2.86
CA LYS A 272 29.40 -4.69 -3.55
C LYS A 272 29.74 -4.07 -4.91
N ASN A 273 28.72 -3.66 -5.68
CA ASN A 273 28.95 -3.17 -7.03
C ASN A 273 29.23 -1.66 -7.06
N PHE A 274 28.67 -0.92 -6.08
CA PHE A 274 28.74 0.54 -6.08
C PHE A 274 29.38 1.12 -4.82
N ASN A 275 30.06 0.29 -4.02
CA ASN A 275 30.78 0.71 -2.80
C ASN A 275 29.92 1.55 -1.83
N GLY A 276 28.64 1.20 -1.70
CA GLY A 276 27.65 1.88 -0.85
C GLY A 276 26.96 3.08 -1.48
N GLY A 277 27.28 3.44 -2.73
CA GLY A 277 26.66 4.55 -3.45
C GLY A 277 27.43 5.88 -3.37
N PRO A 278 26.84 7.00 -3.82
CA PRO A 278 25.45 7.15 -4.31
C PRO A 278 25.22 6.58 -5.71
N VAL A 279 24.08 5.93 -5.94
CA VAL A 279 23.71 5.35 -7.22
C VAL A 279 22.26 5.67 -7.61
N GLY A 280 22.00 5.95 -8.88
CA GLY A 280 20.67 6.20 -9.40
C GLY A 280 19.79 4.94 -9.36
N VAL A 281 18.46 5.10 -9.16
CA VAL A 281 17.54 3.95 -9.08
C VAL A 281 17.55 3.12 -10.37
N SER A 282 17.64 3.73 -11.54
CA SER A 282 17.69 3.02 -12.82
C SER A 282 18.92 2.10 -12.95
N THR A 283 20.08 2.58 -12.51
CA THR A 283 21.32 1.78 -12.48
C THR A 283 21.21 0.63 -11.48
N LEU A 284 20.60 0.90 -10.31
CA LEU A 284 20.38 -0.11 -9.28
C LEU A 284 19.37 -1.17 -9.76
N ALA A 285 18.29 -0.76 -10.42
CA ALA A 285 17.29 -1.64 -11.00
C ALA A 285 17.90 -2.60 -12.03
N MET A 286 18.71 -2.06 -12.95
CA MET A 286 19.46 -2.88 -13.91
C MET A 286 20.42 -3.85 -13.22
N ALA A 287 21.09 -3.43 -12.14
CA ALA A 287 22.06 -4.27 -11.44
C ALA A 287 21.41 -5.46 -10.72
N VAL A 288 20.15 -5.34 -10.28
CA VAL A 288 19.40 -6.41 -9.61
C VAL A 288 18.44 -7.16 -10.56
N GLY A 289 18.29 -6.70 -11.81
CA GLY A 289 17.42 -7.31 -12.82
C GLY A 289 15.93 -7.07 -12.59
N GLU A 290 15.56 -5.92 -12.02
CA GLU A 290 14.19 -5.55 -11.67
C GLU A 290 13.77 -4.24 -12.32
N GLU A 291 12.46 -4.00 -12.37
CA GLU A 291 11.91 -2.71 -12.81
C GLU A 291 12.12 -1.62 -11.74
N ILE A 292 12.27 -0.37 -12.19
CA ILE A 292 12.44 0.78 -11.29
C ILE A 292 11.28 0.87 -10.29
N GLU A 293 10.04 0.71 -10.76
CA GLU A 293 8.83 0.79 -9.94
C GLU A 293 8.81 -0.31 -8.86
N THR A 294 9.33 -1.50 -9.14
CA THR A 294 9.47 -2.61 -8.17
C THR A 294 10.38 -2.20 -7.01
N ILE A 295 11.54 -1.63 -7.32
CA ILE A 295 12.46 -1.16 -6.27
C ILE A 295 11.84 -0.05 -5.45
N GLU A 296 11.28 0.98 -6.10
CA GLU A 296 10.72 2.16 -5.43
C GLU A 296 9.47 1.87 -4.58
N SER A 297 8.69 0.84 -4.97
CA SER A 297 7.43 0.52 -4.29
C SER A 297 7.54 -0.61 -3.27
N LEU A 298 8.42 -1.60 -3.47
CA LEU A 298 8.50 -2.80 -2.64
C LEU A 298 9.71 -2.81 -1.71
N ALA A 299 10.93 -2.55 -2.22
CA ALA A 299 12.15 -2.67 -1.43
C ALA A 299 12.49 -1.36 -0.71
N GLU A 300 12.58 -0.27 -1.44
CA GLU A 300 13.10 0.99 -0.93
C GLU A 300 12.35 1.55 0.30
N PRO A 301 10.99 1.53 0.37
CA PRO A 301 10.28 2.04 1.54
C PRO A 301 10.62 1.28 2.82
N PHE A 302 10.79 -0.02 2.73
CA PHE A 302 11.18 -0.84 3.87
C PHE A 302 12.65 -0.61 4.26
N LEU A 303 13.56 -0.61 3.32
CA LEU A 303 14.99 -0.38 3.55
C LEU A 303 15.28 1.01 4.13
N VAL A 304 14.56 2.03 3.68
CA VAL A 304 14.66 3.40 4.23
C VAL A 304 14.14 3.43 5.66
N ARG A 305 12.99 2.82 5.94
CA ARG A 305 12.40 2.75 7.28
C ARG A 305 13.32 2.02 8.27
N MET A 306 13.97 0.95 7.83
CA MET A 306 14.93 0.20 8.65
C MET A 306 16.27 0.92 8.81
N GLY A 307 16.44 2.06 8.16
CA GLY A 307 17.69 2.81 8.20
C GLY A 307 18.84 2.14 7.46
N PHE A 308 18.57 1.25 6.50
CA PHE A 308 19.60 0.61 5.68
C PHE A 308 19.92 1.36 4.41
N LEU A 309 18.98 2.14 3.91
CA LEU A 309 19.12 2.91 2.70
C LEU A 309 18.74 4.38 2.95
N ALA A 310 19.56 5.29 2.47
CA ALA A 310 19.26 6.72 2.46
C ALA A 310 19.06 7.23 1.03
N ARG A 311 18.07 8.10 0.85
CA ARG A 311 17.86 8.84 -0.41
C ARG A 311 18.59 10.17 -0.35
N THR A 312 19.44 10.41 -1.33
CA THR A 312 20.14 11.69 -1.49
C THR A 312 19.84 12.29 -2.87
N PRO A 313 20.09 13.59 -3.10
CA PRO A 313 19.94 14.19 -4.44
C PRO A 313 20.81 13.51 -5.51
N ARG A 314 21.92 12.85 -5.11
CA ARG A 314 22.83 12.14 -6.01
C ARG A 314 22.43 10.67 -6.24
N GLY A 315 21.49 10.13 -5.47
CA GLY A 315 21.05 8.75 -5.56
C GLY A 315 20.90 8.05 -4.21
N ARG A 316 20.84 6.72 -4.25
CA ARG A 316 20.67 5.84 -3.10
C ARG A 316 22.01 5.50 -2.49
N VAL A 317 22.08 5.53 -1.16
CA VAL A 317 23.30 5.27 -0.38
C VAL A 317 22.99 4.23 0.70
N ALA A 318 23.87 3.24 0.85
CA ALA A 318 23.82 2.28 1.94
C ALA A 318 24.35 2.93 3.22
N THR A 319 23.62 2.79 4.32
CA THR A 319 24.04 3.27 5.64
C THR A 319 25.02 2.30 6.31
N ALA A 320 25.70 2.72 7.36
CA ALA A 320 26.57 1.86 8.16
C ALA A 320 25.82 0.60 8.69
N SER A 321 24.54 0.75 9.03
CA SER A 321 23.67 -0.36 9.46
C SER A 321 23.48 -1.42 8.38
N ALA A 322 23.36 -1.02 7.12
CA ALA A 322 23.26 -1.97 6.00
C ALA A 322 24.53 -2.79 5.82
N TRP A 323 25.69 -2.15 5.95
CA TRP A 323 26.99 -2.84 5.90
C TRP A 323 27.11 -3.87 7.03
N ALA A 324 26.78 -3.46 8.26
CA ALA A 324 26.82 -4.33 9.43
C ALA A 324 25.87 -5.53 9.29
N HIS A 325 24.65 -5.30 8.79
CA HIS A 325 23.65 -6.36 8.57
C HIS A 325 24.12 -7.42 7.57
N LEU A 326 24.82 -7.02 6.52
CA LEU A 326 25.43 -7.95 5.56
C LEU A 326 26.78 -8.53 6.03
N GLY A 327 27.20 -8.27 7.28
CA GLY A 327 28.47 -8.77 7.84
C GLY A 327 29.70 -8.11 7.21
N MET A 328 29.57 -6.94 6.61
CA MET A 328 30.64 -6.21 5.93
C MET A 328 31.04 -4.94 6.70
N LYS A 329 32.32 -4.56 6.58
CA LYS A 329 32.80 -3.31 7.21
C LYS A 329 32.44 -2.11 6.31
N ALA A 330 31.77 -1.12 6.88
CA ALA A 330 31.49 0.14 6.21
C ALA A 330 32.80 0.94 5.99
N PRO A 331 32.99 1.54 4.79
CA PRO A 331 34.10 2.47 4.57
C PRO A 331 33.93 3.71 5.45
N LEU A 332 35.03 4.38 5.78
CA LEU A 332 35.04 5.58 6.65
C LEU A 332 34.09 6.67 6.14
N SER A 333 33.94 6.79 4.82
CA SER A 333 32.99 7.73 4.19
C SER A 333 31.51 7.42 4.45
N ALA A 334 31.15 6.18 4.74
CA ALA A 334 29.79 5.80 5.10
C ALA A 334 29.47 6.03 6.58
N GLN A 335 30.48 6.24 7.41
CA GLN A 335 30.33 6.53 8.85
C GLN A 335 30.08 8.01 9.14
N VAL A 336 30.42 8.90 8.22
CA VAL A 336 30.30 10.37 8.38
C VAL A 336 28.89 10.88 8.01
N GLY A 337 28.03 10.04 7.44
CA GLY A 337 26.71 10.43 6.95
C GLY A 337 25.60 10.59 8.01
N THR A 338 25.89 10.43 9.31
CA THR A 338 24.88 10.57 10.38
C THR A 338 24.85 11.94 11.05
N ASP A 339 25.80 12.82 10.73
CA ASP A 339 25.88 14.20 11.28
C ASP A 339 25.66 15.27 10.19
N VAL A 340 24.63 15.16 9.40
CA VAL A 340 24.11 16.34 8.69
C VAL A 340 23.06 16.97 9.60
N THR A 341 23.54 17.78 10.54
CA THR A 341 22.70 18.77 11.21
C THR A 341 22.17 19.74 10.16
N LEU A 342 20.86 19.95 10.15
CA LEU A 342 20.12 20.81 9.21
C LEU A 342 20.46 22.31 9.37
N PHE A 343 21.51 22.66 10.11
CA PHE A 343 21.91 24.02 10.49
C PHE A 343 23.43 24.23 10.50
N ASP A 344 24.13 23.86 9.44
CA ASP A 344 25.41 24.49 9.18
C ASP A 344 25.14 25.80 8.46
N GLN A 345 25.03 26.87 9.26
CA GLN A 345 25.04 28.26 8.79
C GLN A 345 26.39 28.52 8.12
N ASP A 346 26.35 28.91 6.87
CA ASP A 346 27.47 29.50 6.15
C ASP A 346 28.02 30.71 6.96
N PRO A 347 29.31 30.73 7.36
CA PRO A 347 29.86 31.82 8.13
C PRO A 347 30.21 33.08 7.31
N ASP A 348 29.85 33.17 6.06
CA ASP A 348 30.26 34.23 5.13
C ASP A 348 29.16 35.26 4.74
N ILE A 349 28.13 35.50 5.57
CA ILE A 349 27.26 36.68 5.40
C ILE A 349 27.37 37.57 6.64
N ALA A 350 28.52 38.18 6.82
CA ALA A 350 28.69 39.35 7.66
C ALA A 350 29.93 40.16 7.20
N GLN A 351 29.79 40.89 6.11
CA GLN A 351 30.51 42.14 5.85
C GLN A 351 29.65 43.03 4.96
#